data_9bdecbd434e7228b428d9b1920cafa7d
#
_entry.id   9bdecbd434e7228b428d9b1920cafa7d
#
_cell.length_a   1.000
_cell.length_b   1.000
_cell.length_c   1.000
_cell.angle_alpha   90.00
_cell.angle_beta   90.00
_cell.angle_gamma   90.00
#
_symmetry.space_group_name_H-M   'P 1'
#
loop_
_entity.id
_entity.type
_entity.pdbx_description
1 polymer ?
#
loop_
_entity_poly.entity_id
_entity_poly.type
_entity_poly.pdbx_seq_one_letter_code
_entity_poly.pdbx_strand_id
1 'polypeptide(L)'
;MNEFGDIRPYTDAEAVEALERAARHPMLPVISKYLFPGQPARSLGRLLSGVRSVDQFQEEVMVSVVEAVLEKTSAGFSCGGMEHLRALQGKRFLAVSNHRDIVMDPALVQYALYSAGLPCTEICVGSNLITSQLIEDLMRSNRMIKVIRGIAARELYLSSRRLSQYIRQRIVSGEASVWIAQREGRTKNGLDSTEQGLLKMFDMSGEGSFEENFRELNIVPMSISYEYESCDARKAREVLLRSQGPYVKKKNEDLHSILTGIRQQKGRIHLEVCAALSADEIAAAAREDKNERYQAIRRTLDSRIVGGYRLWKTNYMAHDLLYGKSEYLDAGKYTPADLQEFERYAAHKIGKLERRLDRGELRRIFLGIYAGPVDSFVTQFILC
;
A
#
# COMPACT_ATOMS: atom_id res chain seq x y z
N MET A 1 21.92 13.52 -20.37
CA MET A 1 21.42 13.57 -18.98
C MET A 1 20.34 12.49 -18.85
N ASN A 2 20.35 11.68 -17.79
CA ASN A 2 19.31 10.69 -17.59
C ASN A 2 18.01 11.42 -17.22
N GLU A 3 17.04 11.43 -18.13
CA GLU A 3 15.80 12.21 -18.05
C GLU A 3 15.02 11.99 -16.74
N PHE A 4 15.10 10.79 -16.12
CA PHE A 4 14.41 10.42 -14.90
C PHE A 4 15.34 10.22 -13.69
N GLY A 5 16.60 10.70 -13.76
CA GLY A 5 17.64 10.41 -12.76
C GLY A 5 17.28 10.75 -11.31
N ASP A 6 16.43 11.76 -11.09
CA ASP A 6 15.97 12.23 -9.79
C ASP A 6 14.78 11.45 -9.22
N ILE A 7 13.99 10.73 -10.05
CA ILE A 7 12.81 10.00 -9.60
C ILE A 7 12.95 8.47 -9.71
N ARG A 8 13.75 7.95 -10.63
CA ARG A 8 13.89 6.50 -10.87
C ARG A 8 14.57 5.78 -9.70
N PRO A 9 14.40 4.47 -9.57
CA PRO A 9 15.26 3.63 -8.72
C PRO A 9 16.75 3.78 -9.07
N TYR A 10 17.61 3.38 -8.16
CA TYR A 10 19.04 3.27 -8.44
C TYR A 10 19.31 2.12 -9.43
N THR A 11 20.34 2.29 -10.25
CA THR A 11 20.99 1.21 -10.99
C THR A 11 21.76 0.31 -10.02
N ASP A 12 22.22 -0.86 -10.45
CA ASP A 12 23.01 -1.75 -9.59
C ASP A 12 24.24 -1.05 -9.02
N ALA A 13 24.98 -0.30 -9.84
CA ALA A 13 26.16 0.44 -9.39
C ALA A 13 25.83 1.50 -8.33
N GLU A 14 24.78 2.30 -8.56
CA GLU A 14 24.31 3.32 -7.61
C GLU A 14 23.80 2.67 -6.31
N ALA A 15 23.11 1.53 -6.41
CA ALA A 15 22.60 0.78 -5.27
C ALA A 15 23.73 0.21 -4.41
N VAL A 16 24.77 -0.36 -5.02
CA VAL A 16 25.95 -0.85 -4.28
C VAL A 16 26.58 0.27 -3.45
N GLU A 17 26.85 1.43 -4.06
CA GLU A 17 27.40 2.59 -3.34
C GLU A 17 26.48 3.09 -2.22
N ALA A 18 25.16 3.16 -2.49
CA ALA A 18 24.16 3.59 -1.53
C ALA A 18 24.05 2.61 -0.34
N LEU A 19 24.05 1.31 -0.60
CA LEU A 19 23.98 0.27 0.43
C LEU A 19 25.27 0.19 1.26
N GLU A 20 26.44 0.46 0.66
CA GLU A 20 27.68 0.61 1.42
C GLU A 20 27.66 1.82 2.38
N ARG A 21 27.08 2.95 1.97
CA ARG A 21 26.86 4.11 2.85
C ARG A 21 25.89 3.74 3.98
N ALA A 22 24.76 3.12 3.63
CA ALA A 22 23.75 2.66 4.58
C ALA A 22 24.33 1.68 5.62
N ALA A 23 25.18 0.75 5.19
CA ALA A 23 25.84 -0.24 6.05
C ALA A 23 26.67 0.38 7.19
N ARG A 24 27.20 1.58 6.98
CA ARG A 24 28.02 2.34 7.97
C ARG A 24 27.17 3.26 8.85
N HIS A 25 25.86 3.36 8.61
CA HIS A 25 25.01 4.31 9.32
C HIS A 25 24.80 3.89 10.80
N PRO A 26 24.92 4.82 11.78
CA PRO A 26 24.86 4.50 13.22
C PRO A 26 23.53 3.85 13.66
N MET A 27 22.44 4.10 12.96
CA MET A 27 21.14 3.49 13.27
C MET A 27 21.01 2.02 12.84
N LEU A 28 21.88 1.55 11.94
CA LEU A 28 21.72 0.21 11.37
C LEU A 28 21.87 -0.93 12.40
N PRO A 29 22.79 -0.88 13.39
CA PRO A 29 22.84 -1.87 14.46
C PRO A 29 21.57 -1.96 15.30
N VAL A 30 20.86 -0.84 15.50
CA VAL A 30 19.58 -0.79 16.23
C VAL A 30 18.47 -1.47 15.40
N ILE A 31 18.43 -1.19 14.11
CA ILE A 31 17.51 -1.82 13.16
C ILE A 31 17.78 -3.32 13.08
N SER A 32 19.04 -3.70 12.95
CA SER A 32 19.48 -5.10 12.91
C SER A 32 19.06 -5.88 14.16
N LYS A 33 19.26 -5.31 15.34
CA LYS A 33 18.86 -5.93 16.60
C LYS A 33 17.34 -6.08 16.74
N TYR A 34 16.58 -5.14 16.19
CA TYR A 34 15.11 -5.25 16.16
C TYR A 34 14.64 -6.35 15.22
N LEU A 35 15.15 -6.38 14.00
CA LEU A 35 14.74 -7.34 12.98
C LEU A 35 15.22 -8.75 13.29
N PHE A 36 16.48 -8.88 13.71
CA PHE A 36 17.18 -10.15 13.93
C PHE A 36 17.78 -10.24 15.34
N PRO A 37 16.97 -10.36 16.41
CA PRO A 37 17.45 -10.29 17.80
C PRO A 37 18.43 -11.42 18.17
N GLY A 38 18.37 -12.55 17.46
CA GLY A 38 19.29 -13.68 17.63
C GLY A 38 20.64 -13.54 16.93
N GLN A 39 20.84 -12.47 16.15
CA GLN A 39 22.03 -12.24 15.36
C GLN A 39 22.88 -11.08 15.93
N PRO A 40 24.20 -11.04 15.63
CA PRO A 40 25.04 -9.90 15.98
C PRO A 40 24.49 -8.59 15.42
N ALA A 41 24.56 -7.50 16.18
CA ALA A 41 24.03 -6.19 15.79
C ALA A 41 24.57 -5.64 14.45
N ARG A 42 25.72 -6.15 13.99
CA ARG A 42 26.34 -5.76 12.71
C ARG A 42 25.94 -6.67 11.52
N SER A 43 25.06 -7.66 11.73
CA SER A 43 24.71 -8.63 10.68
C SER A 43 24.07 -7.96 9.46
N LEU A 44 23.10 -7.08 9.68
CA LEU A 44 22.44 -6.36 8.58
C LEU A 44 23.44 -5.48 7.81
N GLY A 45 24.38 -4.80 8.52
CA GLY A 45 25.42 -4.00 7.86
C GLY A 45 26.34 -4.84 6.97
N ARG A 46 26.71 -6.06 7.42
CA ARG A 46 27.50 -6.98 6.60
C ARG A 46 26.73 -7.47 5.37
N LEU A 47 25.44 -7.79 5.53
CA LEU A 47 24.58 -8.14 4.40
C LEU A 47 24.53 -7.02 3.37
N LEU A 48 24.26 -5.77 3.79
CA LEU A 48 24.20 -4.62 2.88
C LEU A 48 25.54 -4.40 2.14
N SER A 49 26.67 -4.52 2.82
CA SER A 49 28.00 -4.38 2.17
C SER A 49 28.33 -5.54 1.22
N GLY A 50 27.64 -6.67 1.32
CA GLY A 50 27.80 -7.83 0.45
C GLY A 50 26.99 -7.75 -0.85
N VAL A 51 25.99 -6.88 -0.92
CA VAL A 51 25.09 -6.74 -2.08
C VAL A 51 25.84 -6.23 -3.31
N ARG A 52 25.53 -6.80 -4.48
CA ARG A 52 26.13 -6.44 -5.78
C ARG A 52 25.12 -6.03 -6.84
N SER A 53 23.83 -6.22 -6.59
CA SER A 53 22.74 -5.81 -7.47
C SER A 53 21.47 -5.47 -6.70
N VAL A 54 20.55 -4.78 -7.34
CA VAL A 54 19.21 -4.47 -6.79
C VAL A 54 18.43 -5.77 -6.54
N ASP A 55 18.53 -6.74 -7.45
CA ASP A 55 17.86 -8.04 -7.28
C ASP A 55 18.40 -8.77 -6.04
N GLN A 56 19.71 -8.85 -5.87
CA GLN A 56 20.31 -9.44 -4.68
C GLN A 56 19.88 -8.72 -3.39
N PHE A 57 19.77 -7.39 -3.41
CA PHE A 57 19.26 -6.65 -2.26
C PHE A 57 17.82 -7.04 -1.92
N GLN A 58 16.96 -7.21 -2.93
CA GLN A 58 15.58 -7.61 -2.70
C GLN A 58 15.49 -9.05 -2.19
N GLU A 59 16.19 -9.98 -2.80
CA GLU A 59 16.11 -11.41 -2.50
C GLU A 59 16.76 -11.78 -1.15
N GLU A 60 17.94 -11.27 -0.87
CA GLU A 60 18.69 -11.66 0.33
C GLU A 60 18.39 -10.78 1.55
N VAL A 61 18.09 -9.50 1.35
CA VAL A 61 17.88 -8.56 2.46
C VAL A 61 16.40 -8.28 2.67
N MET A 62 15.70 -7.80 1.64
CA MET A 62 14.32 -7.34 1.83
C MET A 62 13.34 -8.49 2.12
N VAL A 63 13.50 -9.64 1.45
CA VAL A 63 12.71 -10.85 1.77
C VAL A 63 12.89 -11.23 3.23
N SER A 64 14.14 -11.34 3.72
CA SER A 64 14.43 -11.67 5.12
C SER A 64 13.87 -10.62 6.10
N VAL A 65 13.85 -9.34 5.73
CA VAL A 65 13.24 -8.26 6.54
C VAL A 65 11.72 -8.44 6.61
N VAL A 66 11.06 -8.71 5.48
CA VAL A 66 9.60 -8.92 5.44
C VAL A 66 9.22 -10.16 6.26
N GLU A 67 9.93 -11.26 6.10
CA GLU A 67 9.72 -12.49 6.88
C GLU A 67 9.87 -12.25 8.38
N ALA A 68 10.92 -11.55 8.81
CA ALA A 68 11.13 -11.22 10.21
C ALA A 68 10.02 -10.32 10.79
N VAL A 69 9.44 -9.42 9.98
CA VAL A 69 8.30 -8.59 10.40
C VAL A 69 7.03 -9.44 10.46
N LEU A 70 6.77 -10.28 9.47
CA LEU A 70 5.60 -11.17 9.43
C LEU A 70 5.59 -12.15 10.60
N GLU A 71 6.72 -12.79 10.87
CA GLU A 71 6.87 -13.72 12.00
C GLU A 71 6.54 -13.06 13.34
N LYS A 72 6.98 -11.82 13.55
CA LYS A 72 6.79 -11.10 14.82
C LYS A 72 5.40 -10.48 14.97
N THR A 73 4.74 -10.14 13.87
CA THR A 73 3.58 -9.23 13.91
C THR A 73 2.37 -9.74 13.17
N SER A 74 2.41 -10.95 12.60
CA SER A 74 1.25 -11.54 11.94
C SER A 74 0.96 -12.97 12.42
N ALA A 75 -0.27 -13.39 12.21
CA ALA A 75 -0.70 -14.77 12.37
C ALA A 75 -0.65 -15.55 11.03
N GLY A 76 0.00 -14.97 10.02
CA GLY A 76 0.23 -15.53 8.70
C GLY A 76 -0.15 -14.56 7.57
N PHE A 77 0.50 -14.78 6.44
CA PHE A 77 0.24 -14.09 5.17
C PHE A 77 -0.23 -15.10 4.14
N SER A 78 -1.27 -14.75 3.39
CA SER A 78 -1.79 -15.53 2.28
C SER A 78 -1.94 -14.66 1.03
N CYS A 79 -1.79 -15.28 -0.13
CA CYS A 79 -1.97 -14.61 -1.41
C CYS A 79 -2.87 -15.47 -2.31
N GLY A 80 -3.84 -14.82 -2.99
CA GLY A 80 -4.69 -15.40 -4.02
C GLY A 80 -4.51 -14.73 -5.36
N GLY A 81 -5.07 -15.33 -6.43
CA GLY A 81 -5.18 -14.73 -7.76
C GLY A 81 -3.88 -14.62 -8.57
N MET A 82 -2.79 -15.27 -8.17
CA MET A 82 -1.51 -15.21 -8.90
C MET A 82 -1.60 -15.74 -10.34
N GLU A 83 -2.58 -16.55 -10.66
CA GLU A 83 -2.89 -17.00 -12.02
C GLU A 83 -3.19 -15.83 -12.96
N HIS A 84 -3.74 -14.72 -12.47
CA HIS A 84 -4.01 -13.52 -13.27
C HIS A 84 -2.72 -12.86 -13.78
N LEU A 85 -1.64 -12.89 -12.98
CA LEU A 85 -0.33 -12.40 -13.43
C LEU A 85 0.33 -13.36 -14.43
N ARG A 86 0.20 -14.67 -14.21
CA ARG A 86 0.71 -15.67 -15.15
C ARG A 86 -0.02 -15.60 -16.50
N ALA A 87 -1.30 -15.25 -16.50
CA ALA A 87 -2.08 -15.04 -17.73
C ALA A 87 -1.57 -13.87 -18.59
N LEU A 88 -0.79 -12.94 -18.04
CA LEU A 88 -0.13 -11.88 -18.80
C LEU A 88 1.07 -12.36 -19.64
N GLN A 89 1.47 -13.62 -19.51
CA GLN A 89 2.52 -14.26 -20.34
C GLN A 89 3.84 -13.47 -20.35
N GLY A 90 4.26 -12.95 -19.21
CA GLY A 90 5.48 -12.17 -19.06
C GLY A 90 5.39 -10.69 -19.43
N LYS A 91 4.26 -10.20 -19.91
CA LYS A 91 4.06 -8.76 -20.11
C LYS A 91 4.19 -8.02 -18.78
N ARG A 92 4.76 -6.83 -18.81
CA ARG A 92 4.81 -5.92 -17.67
C ARG A 92 3.43 -5.29 -17.44
N PHE A 93 3.16 -4.90 -16.20
CA PHE A 93 1.86 -4.45 -15.78
C PHE A 93 1.94 -3.31 -14.76
N LEU A 94 0.87 -2.54 -14.65
CA LEU A 94 0.66 -1.56 -13.61
C LEU A 94 -0.23 -2.16 -12.51
N ALA A 95 0.37 -2.48 -11.38
CA ALA A 95 -0.37 -2.92 -10.19
C ALA A 95 -0.98 -1.70 -9.48
N VAL A 96 -2.30 -1.68 -9.30
CA VAL A 96 -3.03 -0.64 -8.57
C VAL A 96 -3.71 -1.26 -7.37
N SER A 97 -3.35 -0.86 -6.15
CA SER A 97 -3.94 -1.45 -4.95
C SER A 97 -4.58 -0.42 -4.01
N ASN A 98 -5.48 -0.89 -3.14
CA ASN A 98 -5.83 -0.12 -1.96
C ASN A 98 -4.59 0.12 -1.09
N HIS A 99 -4.67 1.09 -0.16
CA HIS A 99 -3.51 1.49 0.64
C HIS A 99 -3.86 1.59 2.12
N ARG A 100 -3.36 0.63 2.90
CA ARG A 100 -3.61 0.45 4.34
C ARG A 100 -2.37 0.76 5.19
N ASP A 101 -1.17 0.37 4.72
CA ASP A 101 0.11 0.57 5.42
C ASP A 101 1.14 1.22 4.49
N ILE A 102 1.98 2.12 5.03
CA ILE A 102 2.98 2.85 4.25
C ILE A 102 4.04 1.90 3.66
N VAL A 103 4.49 0.92 4.45
CA VAL A 103 5.62 0.05 4.12
C VAL A 103 5.16 -1.35 3.78
N MET A 104 4.21 -1.90 4.57
CA MET A 104 3.84 -3.31 4.42
C MET A 104 3.07 -3.59 3.15
N ASP A 105 2.21 -2.67 2.66
CA ASP A 105 1.47 -2.94 1.43
C ASP A 105 2.40 -3.21 0.24
N PRO A 106 3.29 -2.28 -0.16
CA PRO A 106 4.22 -2.58 -1.24
C PRO A 106 5.18 -3.73 -0.93
N ALA A 107 5.61 -3.89 0.33
CA ALA A 107 6.52 -4.96 0.71
C ALA A 107 5.87 -6.34 0.55
N LEU A 108 4.60 -6.49 0.91
CA LEU A 108 3.84 -7.74 0.76
C LEU A 108 3.56 -8.08 -0.71
N VAL A 109 3.34 -7.07 -1.56
CA VAL A 109 3.25 -7.28 -3.01
C VAL A 109 4.56 -7.85 -3.55
N GLN A 110 5.72 -7.26 -3.18
CA GLN A 110 7.03 -7.76 -3.63
C GLN A 110 7.29 -9.17 -3.09
N TYR A 111 6.99 -9.42 -1.82
CA TYR A 111 7.14 -10.73 -1.19
C TYR A 111 6.28 -11.80 -1.87
N ALA A 112 5.04 -11.48 -2.23
CA ALA A 112 4.15 -12.39 -2.96
C ALA A 112 4.67 -12.70 -4.37
N LEU A 113 5.15 -11.69 -5.10
CA LEU A 113 5.76 -11.86 -6.42
C LEU A 113 7.01 -12.74 -6.34
N TYR A 114 7.93 -12.42 -5.43
CA TYR A 114 9.13 -13.23 -5.19
C TYR A 114 8.79 -14.68 -4.87
N SER A 115 7.86 -14.91 -3.93
CA SER A 115 7.43 -16.26 -3.52
C SER A 115 6.77 -17.05 -4.66
N ALA A 116 6.20 -16.36 -5.66
CA ALA A 116 5.62 -16.96 -6.86
C ALA A 116 6.64 -17.14 -8.01
N GLY A 117 7.91 -16.79 -7.82
CA GLY A 117 8.95 -16.80 -8.83
C GLY A 117 8.75 -15.77 -9.94
N LEU A 118 8.06 -14.67 -9.64
CA LEU A 118 7.80 -13.56 -10.56
C LEU A 118 8.73 -12.38 -10.25
N PRO A 119 9.13 -11.59 -11.28
CA PRO A 119 9.91 -10.39 -11.07
C PRO A 119 9.20 -9.37 -10.17
N CYS A 120 9.93 -8.77 -9.24
CA CYS A 120 9.44 -7.69 -8.41
C CYS A 120 9.11 -6.44 -9.24
N THR A 121 8.15 -5.64 -8.76
CA THR A 121 7.79 -4.37 -9.39
C THR A 121 8.70 -3.22 -8.92
N GLU A 122 8.76 -2.15 -9.68
CA GLU A 122 9.13 -0.84 -9.15
C GLU A 122 7.96 -0.28 -8.32
N ILE A 123 8.25 0.55 -7.31
CA ILE A 123 7.28 0.95 -6.28
C ILE A 123 7.15 2.47 -6.23
N CYS A 124 5.97 3.01 -6.51
CA CYS A 124 5.70 4.45 -6.36
C CYS A 124 5.60 4.86 -4.89
N VAL A 125 6.47 5.78 -4.44
CA VAL A 125 6.53 6.24 -3.04
C VAL A 125 6.61 7.76 -2.98
N GLY A 126 5.79 8.37 -2.10
CA GLY A 126 5.78 9.83 -1.92
C GLY A 126 7.11 10.38 -1.40
N SER A 127 7.61 11.43 -2.03
CA SER A 127 8.88 12.10 -1.67
C SER A 127 8.90 12.64 -0.23
N ASN A 128 7.73 12.89 0.37
CA ASN A 128 7.60 13.30 1.76
C ASN A 128 8.08 12.24 2.77
N LEU A 129 8.23 11.00 2.36
CA LEU A 129 8.75 9.90 3.20
C LEU A 129 10.28 9.84 3.20
N ILE A 130 10.94 10.52 2.25
CA ILE A 130 12.41 10.58 2.15
C ILE A 130 12.90 11.71 3.05
N THR A 131 13.21 11.38 4.30
CA THR A 131 13.56 12.36 5.34
C THR A 131 15.07 12.42 5.64
N SER A 132 15.85 11.51 5.08
CA SER A 132 17.31 11.43 5.25
C SER A 132 17.96 10.64 4.11
N GLN A 133 19.28 10.81 3.96
CA GLN A 133 20.05 10.06 2.96
C GLN A 133 19.95 8.55 3.17
N LEU A 134 19.98 8.04 4.41
CA LEU A 134 19.79 6.62 4.70
C LEU A 134 18.47 6.09 4.13
N ILE A 135 17.39 6.85 4.32
CA ILE A 135 16.07 6.44 3.83
C ILE A 135 16.06 6.48 2.30
N GLU A 136 16.63 7.51 1.67
CA GLU A 136 16.74 7.58 0.21
C GLU A 136 17.57 6.41 -0.36
N ASP A 137 18.73 6.14 0.25
CA ASP A 137 19.60 5.05 -0.15
C ASP A 137 18.89 3.69 -0.11
N LEU A 138 18.19 3.39 1.00
CA LEU A 138 17.43 2.13 1.13
C LEU A 138 16.24 2.06 0.18
N MET A 139 15.49 3.16 0.02
CA MET A 139 14.29 3.19 -0.81
C MET A 139 14.63 3.03 -2.29
N ARG A 140 15.56 3.83 -2.82
CA ARG A 140 15.92 3.78 -4.25
C ARG A 140 16.67 2.51 -4.61
N SER A 141 17.43 1.92 -3.68
CA SER A 141 18.01 0.58 -3.86
C SER A 141 16.95 -0.53 -3.85
N ASN A 142 15.76 -0.28 -3.28
CA ASN A 142 14.61 -1.20 -3.29
C ASN A 142 13.60 -0.88 -4.39
N ARG A 143 14.04 -0.50 -5.59
CA ARG A 143 13.21 -0.20 -6.77
C ARG A 143 12.14 0.88 -6.55
N MET A 144 12.34 1.82 -5.61
CA MET A 144 11.33 2.85 -5.35
C MET A 144 11.47 4.05 -6.28
N ILE A 145 10.34 4.45 -6.89
CA ILE A 145 10.15 5.64 -7.73
C ILE A 145 9.68 6.78 -6.84
N LYS A 146 10.33 7.93 -6.90
CA LYS A 146 9.93 9.13 -6.13
C LYS A 146 8.75 9.81 -6.77
N VAL A 147 7.61 9.84 -6.07
CA VAL A 147 6.43 10.63 -6.42
C VAL A 147 6.53 11.99 -5.74
N ILE A 148 6.78 13.03 -6.49
CA ILE A 148 6.97 14.39 -5.96
C ILE A 148 5.64 14.93 -5.43
N ARG A 149 5.65 15.48 -4.22
CA ARG A 149 4.47 15.99 -3.52
C ARG A 149 4.75 17.32 -2.82
N GLY A 150 3.69 18.05 -2.48
CA GLY A 150 3.79 19.29 -1.70
C GLY A 150 4.34 20.48 -2.48
N ILE A 151 4.18 20.49 -3.79
CA ILE A 151 4.63 21.54 -4.72
C ILE A 151 3.44 22.30 -5.33
N ALA A 152 3.72 23.45 -5.96
CA ALA A 152 2.68 24.27 -6.61
C ALA A 152 1.95 23.50 -7.74
N ALA A 153 0.72 23.89 -8.05
CA ALA A 153 -0.14 23.15 -8.99
C ALA A 153 0.49 22.95 -10.38
N ARG A 154 1.21 23.97 -10.90
CA ARG A 154 1.90 23.87 -12.21
C ARG A 154 3.04 22.83 -12.16
N GLU A 155 3.82 22.85 -11.10
CA GLU A 155 4.92 21.90 -10.90
C GLU A 155 4.39 20.50 -10.65
N LEU A 156 3.27 20.37 -9.93
CA LEU A 156 2.58 19.10 -9.70
C LEU A 156 2.12 18.48 -11.03
N TYR A 157 1.57 19.28 -11.94
CA TYR A 157 1.18 18.82 -13.28
C TYR A 157 2.38 18.28 -14.07
N LEU A 158 3.48 19.04 -14.10
CA LEU A 158 4.70 18.64 -14.82
C LEU A 158 5.32 17.37 -14.22
N SER A 159 5.36 17.30 -12.89
CA SER A 159 5.86 16.13 -12.16
C SER A 159 4.96 14.89 -12.40
N SER A 160 3.64 15.07 -12.42
CA SER A 160 2.68 13.99 -12.70
C SER A 160 2.83 13.47 -14.13
N ARG A 161 2.97 14.37 -15.11
CA ARG A 161 3.23 13.99 -16.50
C ARG A 161 4.54 13.22 -16.64
N ARG A 162 5.58 13.66 -15.97
CA ARG A 162 6.88 13.00 -15.99
C ARG A 162 6.83 11.61 -15.34
N LEU A 163 6.12 11.48 -14.23
CA LEU A 163 5.88 10.18 -13.59
C LEU A 163 5.11 9.25 -14.52
N SER A 164 4.05 9.76 -15.17
CA SER A 164 3.28 9.02 -16.17
C SER A 164 4.15 8.50 -17.31
N GLN A 165 5.03 9.36 -17.86
CA GLN A 165 5.99 8.99 -18.91
C GLN A 165 6.93 7.87 -18.44
N TYR A 166 7.48 8.01 -17.23
CA TYR A 166 8.36 7.01 -16.66
C TYR A 166 7.66 5.65 -16.52
N ILE A 167 6.49 5.62 -15.86
CA ILE A 167 5.70 4.39 -15.65
C ILE A 167 5.40 3.72 -16.99
N ARG A 168 4.89 4.47 -17.97
CA ARG A 168 4.56 3.96 -19.30
C ARG A 168 5.76 3.39 -20.00
N GLN A 169 6.87 4.11 -20.01
CA GLN A 169 8.12 3.64 -20.61
C GLN A 169 8.54 2.30 -20.01
N ARG A 170 8.54 2.15 -18.67
CA ARG A 170 8.96 0.92 -18.01
C ARG A 170 8.10 -0.29 -18.38
N ILE A 171 6.80 -0.07 -18.52
CA ILE A 171 5.84 -1.14 -18.83
C ILE A 171 5.90 -1.49 -20.31
N VAL A 172 5.82 -0.51 -21.20
CA VAL A 172 5.76 -0.70 -22.65
C VAL A 172 7.08 -1.26 -23.21
N SER A 173 8.23 -0.81 -22.68
CA SER A 173 9.54 -1.38 -23.05
C SER A 173 9.75 -2.81 -22.54
N GLY A 174 8.89 -3.31 -21.65
CA GLY A 174 9.05 -4.63 -21.05
C GLY A 174 10.13 -4.70 -19.96
N GLU A 175 10.63 -3.54 -19.49
CA GLU A 175 11.72 -3.51 -18.50
C GLU A 175 11.23 -3.82 -17.08
N ALA A 176 10.14 -3.18 -16.61
CA ALA A 176 9.62 -3.41 -15.27
C ALA A 176 8.10 -3.23 -15.18
N SER A 177 7.47 -4.01 -14.30
CA SER A 177 6.14 -3.72 -13.80
C SER A 177 6.22 -2.65 -12.71
N VAL A 178 5.13 -1.91 -12.46
CA VAL A 178 5.10 -0.83 -11.47
C VAL A 178 3.93 -1.03 -10.53
N TRP A 179 4.15 -0.84 -9.22
CA TRP A 179 3.09 -0.76 -8.21
C TRP A 179 2.82 0.67 -7.81
N ILE A 180 1.55 1.02 -7.72
CA ILE A 180 1.08 2.31 -7.22
C ILE A 180 -0.18 2.15 -6.38
N ALA A 181 -0.33 2.95 -5.32
CA ALA A 181 -1.57 3.02 -4.56
C ALA A 181 -2.68 3.70 -5.36
N GLN A 182 -3.94 3.23 -5.22
CA GLN A 182 -5.11 3.78 -5.92
C GLN A 182 -5.45 5.24 -5.56
N ARG A 183 -4.82 5.77 -4.51
CA ARG A 183 -5.08 7.13 -4.00
C ARG A 183 -3.85 7.71 -3.30
N GLU A 184 -3.87 9.02 -3.11
CA GLU A 184 -2.89 9.68 -2.27
C GLU A 184 -3.12 9.35 -0.79
N GLY A 185 -2.10 8.75 -0.17
CA GLY A 185 -2.11 8.37 1.23
C GLY A 185 -3.02 7.18 1.54
N ARG A 186 -2.88 6.67 2.77
CA ARG A 186 -3.64 5.51 3.26
C ARG A 186 -5.09 5.87 3.54
N THR A 187 -6.00 4.91 3.34
CA THR A 187 -7.37 5.05 3.85
C THR A 187 -7.38 5.19 5.37
N LYS A 188 -8.27 6.02 5.90
CA LYS A 188 -8.40 6.31 7.32
C LYS A 188 -9.82 6.10 7.87
N ASN A 189 -10.72 5.69 6.99
CA ASN A 189 -12.12 5.37 7.32
C ASN A 189 -12.55 3.98 6.85
N GLY A 190 -11.59 3.17 6.37
CA GLY A 190 -11.85 1.83 5.86
C GLY A 190 -12.47 1.78 4.46
N LEU A 191 -12.82 2.92 3.87
CA LEU A 191 -13.38 2.99 2.52
C LEU A 191 -12.26 3.19 1.50
N ASP A 192 -12.21 2.30 0.53
CA ASP A 192 -11.24 2.35 -0.55
C ASP A 192 -11.89 2.83 -1.83
N SER A 193 -11.28 3.81 -2.48
CA SER A 193 -11.77 4.40 -3.69
C SER A 193 -10.62 4.97 -4.51
N THR A 194 -10.59 4.64 -5.78
CA THR A 194 -9.58 5.11 -6.73
C THR A 194 -9.75 6.60 -7.02
N GLU A 195 -8.69 7.37 -6.92
CA GLU A 195 -8.71 8.79 -7.25
C GLU A 195 -8.73 8.99 -8.76
N GLN A 196 -9.68 9.76 -9.26
CA GLN A 196 -9.78 10.08 -10.70
C GLN A 196 -8.52 10.78 -11.22
N GLY A 197 -7.87 11.59 -10.37
CA GLY A 197 -6.61 12.24 -10.71
C GLY A 197 -5.49 11.27 -11.07
N LEU A 198 -5.46 10.10 -10.41
CA LEU A 198 -4.53 9.02 -10.72
C LEU A 198 -4.78 8.46 -12.13
N LEU A 199 -6.04 8.21 -12.49
CA LEU A 199 -6.39 7.69 -13.81
C LEU A 199 -6.08 8.71 -14.93
N LYS A 200 -6.35 9.99 -14.68
CA LYS A 200 -5.91 11.07 -15.58
C LYS A 200 -4.40 11.11 -15.72
N MET A 201 -3.64 10.89 -14.64
CA MET A 201 -2.19 10.81 -14.70
C MET A 201 -1.72 9.65 -15.56
N PHE A 202 -2.35 8.47 -15.48
CA PHE A 202 -2.01 7.34 -16.36
C PHE A 202 -2.21 7.65 -17.85
N ASP A 203 -3.19 8.45 -18.20
CA ASP A 203 -3.49 8.85 -19.57
C ASP A 203 -2.56 9.97 -20.11
N MET A 204 -1.97 10.78 -19.20
CA MET A 204 -1.23 12.02 -19.56
C MET A 204 -0.07 11.84 -20.53
N SER A 205 0.59 10.69 -20.51
CA SER A 205 1.76 10.41 -21.35
C SER A 205 1.45 9.52 -22.55
N GLY A 206 0.19 9.10 -22.69
CA GLY A 206 -0.21 8.31 -23.86
C GLY A 206 -0.26 9.15 -25.12
N GLU A 207 0.17 8.57 -26.24
CA GLU A 207 0.18 9.21 -27.56
C GLU A 207 -0.98 8.75 -28.44
N GLY A 208 -1.67 7.67 -28.02
CA GLY A 208 -2.79 7.09 -28.72
C GLY A 208 -4.15 7.57 -28.21
N SER A 209 -5.19 6.83 -28.59
CA SER A 209 -6.53 6.97 -28.05
C SER A 209 -6.57 6.59 -26.57
N PHE A 210 -7.64 6.98 -25.86
CA PHE A 210 -7.87 6.57 -24.48
C PHE A 210 -7.78 5.03 -24.30
N GLU A 211 -8.36 4.30 -25.24
CA GLU A 211 -8.35 2.85 -25.24
C GLU A 211 -6.94 2.29 -25.35
N GLU A 212 -6.13 2.76 -26.31
CA GLU A 212 -4.75 2.35 -26.49
C GLU A 212 -3.89 2.68 -25.27
N ASN A 213 -4.02 3.91 -24.75
CA ASN A 213 -3.29 4.40 -23.58
C ASN A 213 -3.52 3.56 -22.32
N PHE A 214 -4.74 3.02 -22.12
CA PHE A 214 -5.03 2.17 -20.97
C PHE A 214 -4.68 0.71 -21.21
N ARG A 215 -4.84 0.19 -22.43
CA ARG A 215 -4.52 -1.20 -22.80
C ARG A 215 -3.03 -1.52 -22.60
N GLU A 216 -2.15 -0.63 -23.02
CA GLU A 216 -0.70 -0.87 -22.96
C GLU A 216 -0.16 -0.93 -21.53
N LEU A 217 -0.89 -0.41 -20.54
CA LEU A 217 -0.49 -0.44 -19.13
C LEU A 217 -0.78 -1.79 -18.45
N ASN A 218 -1.59 -2.68 -19.03
CA ASN A 218 -1.99 -3.95 -18.43
C ASN A 218 -2.36 -3.79 -16.94
N ILE A 219 -3.33 -2.94 -16.63
CA ILE A 219 -3.65 -2.56 -15.23
C ILE A 219 -4.21 -3.76 -14.48
N VAL A 220 -3.55 -4.13 -13.37
CA VAL A 220 -3.92 -5.23 -12.49
C VAL A 220 -4.31 -4.66 -11.13
N PRO A 221 -5.60 -4.72 -10.75
CA PRO A 221 -6.01 -4.34 -9.41
C PRO A 221 -5.51 -5.37 -8.38
N MET A 222 -5.13 -4.89 -7.21
CA MET A 222 -4.74 -5.75 -6.08
C MET A 222 -5.44 -5.27 -4.80
N SER A 223 -5.81 -6.21 -3.94
CA SER A 223 -6.50 -5.93 -2.69
C SER A 223 -5.71 -6.46 -1.50
N ILE A 224 -5.43 -5.59 -0.53
CA ILE A 224 -4.72 -5.96 0.71
C ILE A 224 -5.66 -5.81 1.89
N SER A 225 -5.78 -6.88 2.70
CA SER A 225 -6.65 -6.95 3.87
C SER A 225 -5.87 -7.37 5.10
N TYR A 226 -6.02 -6.61 6.19
CA TYR A 226 -5.42 -6.88 7.49
C TYR A 226 -6.52 -7.21 8.51
N GLU A 227 -6.32 -8.26 9.33
CA GLU A 227 -7.25 -8.59 10.43
C GLU A 227 -7.24 -7.50 11.50
N TYR A 228 -6.05 -6.97 11.81
CA TYR A 228 -5.92 -5.76 12.63
C TYR A 228 -5.33 -4.63 11.77
N GLU A 229 -6.12 -3.59 11.57
CA GLU A 229 -5.82 -2.49 10.67
C GLU A 229 -4.55 -1.74 11.10
N SER A 230 -3.63 -1.53 10.16
CA SER A 230 -2.38 -0.84 10.43
C SER A 230 -2.60 0.60 10.91
N CYS A 231 -1.92 0.97 11.99
CA CYS A 231 -1.98 2.32 12.57
C CYS A 231 -3.40 2.77 12.97
N ASP A 232 -4.30 1.86 13.30
CA ASP A 232 -5.71 2.08 13.60
C ASP A 232 -5.98 3.28 14.52
N ALA A 233 -5.43 3.28 15.73
CA ALA A 233 -5.61 4.38 16.67
C ALA A 233 -5.01 5.71 16.16
N ARG A 234 -3.91 5.68 15.41
CA ARG A 234 -3.32 6.88 14.79
C ARG A 234 -4.21 7.43 13.69
N LYS A 235 -4.79 6.55 12.88
CA LYS A 235 -5.76 6.91 11.85
C LYS A 235 -7.00 7.53 12.48
N ALA A 236 -7.58 6.90 13.52
CA ALA A 236 -8.73 7.44 14.24
C ALA A 236 -8.43 8.82 14.85
N ARG A 237 -7.26 8.99 15.49
CA ARG A 237 -6.80 10.27 16.00
C ARG A 237 -6.71 11.35 14.91
N GLU A 238 -6.11 11.03 13.78
CA GLU A 238 -5.96 11.99 12.67
C GLU A 238 -7.33 12.40 12.12
N VAL A 239 -8.26 11.45 11.93
CA VAL A 239 -9.61 11.74 11.47
C VAL A 239 -10.34 12.66 12.45
N LEU A 240 -10.27 12.37 13.76
CA LEU A 240 -10.88 13.21 14.79
C LEU A 240 -10.31 14.63 14.76
N LEU A 241 -8.99 14.78 14.69
CA LEU A 241 -8.37 16.11 14.67
C LEU A 241 -8.72 16.89 13.40
N ARG A 242 -8.81 16.22 12.25
CA ARG A 242 -9.26 16.85 10.99
C ARG A 242 -10.71 17.31 11.00
N SER A 243 -11.59 16.62 11.73
CA SER A 243 -12.98 17.05 11.88
C SER A 243 -13.14 18.30 12.76
N GLN A 244 -12.16 18.60 13.61
CA GLN A 244 -12.14 19.74 14.52
C GLN A 244 -11.50 21.00 13.92
N GLY A 245 -10.86 20.90 12.75
CA GLY A 245 -10.21 22.03 12.07
C GLY A 245 -9.03 21.63 11.17
N PRO A 246 -8.31 22.62 10.63
CA PRO A 246 -7.13 22.37 9.79
C PRO A 246 -6.10 21.54 10.54
N TYR A 247 -5.73 20.39 9.95
CA TYR A 247 -4.75 19.49 10.54
C TYR A 247 -3.43 19.56 9.76
N VAL A 248 -2.38 19.96 10.47
CA VAL A 248 -1.01 19.94 9.95
C VAL A 248 -0.25 18.82 10.65
N LYS A 249 0.31 17.90 9.88
CA LYS A 249 1.13 16.82 10.43
C LYS A 249 2.34 17.38 11.20
N LYS A 250 2.58 16.81 12.37
CA LYS A 250 3.78 17.13 13.16
C LYS A 250 5.03 16.56 12.49
N LYS A 251 6.18 17.17 12.79
CA LYS A 251 7.48 16.64 12.39
C LYS A 251 7.59 15.16 12.82
N ASN A 252 8.08 14.30 11.93
CA ASN A 252 8.26 12.85 12.15
C ASN A 252 6.96 12.03 12.32
N GLU A 253 5.77 12.57 12.04
CA GLU A 253 4.52 11.82 12.18
C GLU A 253 4.44 10.64 11.21
N ASP A 254 4.92 10.81 9.99
CA ASP A 254 5.01 9.72 9.01
C ASP A 254 6.02 8.64 9.47
N LEU A 255 7.18 9.03 10.03
CA LEU A 255 8.13 8.08 10.61
C LEU A 255 7.52 7.28 11.77
N HIS A 256 6.78 7.94 12.66
CA HIS A 256 6.06 7.24 13.72
C HIS A 256 4.99 6.28 13.17
N SER A 257 4.33 6.64 12.07
CA SER A 257 3.37 5.75 11.40
C SER A 257 4.07 4.54 10.78
N ILE A 258 5.21 4.74 10.12
CA ILE A 258 6.05 3.66 9.58
C ILE A 258 6.45 2.68 10.70
N LEU A 259 7.04 3.19 11.78
CA LEU A 259 7.47 2.36 12.91
C LEU A 259 6.29 1.64 13.59
N THR A 260 5.12 2.28 13.68
CA THR A 260 3.91 1.66 14.21
C THR A 260 3.43 0.55 13.30
N GLY A 261 3.35 0.79 11.98
CA GLY A 261 2.95 -0.21 10.99
C GLY A 261 3.86 -1.44 11.01
N ILE A 262 5.18 -1.25 11.11
CA ILE A 262 6.15 -2.37 11.20
C ILE A 262 5.96 -3.18 12.49
N ARG A 263 5.68 -2.53 13.64
CA ARG A 263 5.70 -3.16 14.98
C ARG A 263 4.33 -3.67 15.44
N GLN A 264 3.25 -3.13 14.92
CA GLN A 264 1.89 -3.46 15.37
C GLN A 264 1.52 -4.87 14.94
N GLN A 265 0.82 -5.60 15.83
CA GLN A 265 0.18 -6.86 15.49
C GLN A 265 -0.87 -6.63 14.39
N LYS A 266 -0.83 -7.48 13.38
CA LYS A 266 -1.66 -7.40 12.17
C LYS A 266 -2.68 -8.53 12.07
N GLY A 267 -2.54 -9.57 12.94
CA GLY A 267 -3.32 -10.80 12.78
C GLY A 267 -3.01 -11.45 11.43
N ARG A 268 -4.01 -12.00 10.79
CA ARG A 268 -3.90 -12.58 9.46
C ARG A 268 -3.88 -11.47 8.41
N ILE A 269 -3.12 -11.70 7.33
CA ILE A 269 -2.99 -10.75 6.22
C ILE A 269 -3.32 -11.50 4.92
N HIS A 270 -4.01 -10.85 4.00
CA HIS A 270 -4.31 -11.40 2.69
C HIS A 270 -4.05 -10.37 1.59
N LEU A 271 -3.38 -10.82 0.53
CA LEU A 271 -3.25 -10.12 -0.74
C LEU A 271 -4.02 -10.89 -1.79
N GLU A 272 -4.97 -10.24 -2.47
CA GLU A 272 -5.64 -10.77 -3.63
C GLU A 272 -5.18 -10.04 -4.88
N VAL A 273 -4.67 -10.78 -5.86
CA VAL A 273 -4.37 -10.28 -7.21
C VAL A 273 -5.62 -10.48 -8.05
N CYS A 274 -6.25 -9.40 -8.48
CA CYS A 274 -7.47 -9.47 -9.27
C CYS A 274 -7.15 -9.60 -10.77
N ALA A 275 -8.15 -9.98 -11.56
CA ALA A 275 -8.01 -10.01 -13.02
C ALA A 275 -7.62 -8.63 -13.56
N ALA A 276 -6.74 -8.57 -14.55
CA ALA A 276 -6.39 -7.32 -15.23
C ALA A 276 -7.63 -6.69 -15.89
N LEU A 277 -7.63 -5.39 -16.08
CA LEU A 277 -8.66 -4.74 -16.88
C LEU A 277 -8.66 -5.35 -18.29
N SER A 278 -9.83 -5.83 -18.73
CA SER A 278 -9.97 -6.42 -20.06
C SER A 278 -10.04 -5.36 -21.16
N ALA A 279 -9.71 -5.77 -22.39
CA ALA A 279 -9.84 -4.92 -23.54
C ALA A 279 -11.27 -4.41 -23.74
N ASP A 280 -12.28 -5.26 -23.47
CA ASP A 280 -13.69 -4.92 -23.62
C ASP A 280 -14.16 -3.89 -22.58
N GLU A 281 -13.70 -3.99 -21.32
CA GLU A 281 -14.01 -3.01 -20.27
C GLU A 281 -13.39 -1.64 -20.59
N ILE A 282 -12.16 -1.61 -21.10
CA ILE A 282 -11.48 -0.38 -21.51
C ILE A 282 -12.20 0.23 -22.74
N ALA A 283 -12.58 -0.60 -23.72
CA ALA A 283 -13.32 -0.16 -24.89
C ALA A 283 -14.73 0.37 -24.53
N ALA A 284 -15.40 -0.27 -23.56
CA ALA A 284 -16.68 0.22 -23.05
C ALA A 284 -16.52 1.58 -22.36
N ALA A 285 -15.51 1.73 -21.51
CA ALA A 285 -15.21 3.01 -20.87
C ALA A 285 -14.86 4.12 -21.91
N ALA A 286 -14.13 3.76 -22.97
CA ALA A 286 -13.74 4.72 -24.01
C ALA A 286 -14.92 5.34 -24.79
N ARG A 287 -16.10 4.68 -24.78
CA ARG A 287 -17.33 5.17 -25.43
C ARG A 287 -18.07 6.22 -24.60
N GLU A 288 -17.73 6.31 -23.30
CA GLU A 288 -18.32 7.29 -22.40
C GLU A 288 -17.77 8.70 -22.65
N ASP A 289 -18.49 9.71 -22.15
CA ASP A 289 -18.06 11.09 -22.18
C ASP A 289 -16.71 11.31 -21.50
N LYS A 290 -16.00 12.38 -21.87
CA LYS A 290 -14.61 12.66 -21.49
C LYS A 290 -14.27 12.51 -20.00
N ASN A 291 -15.19 12.83 -19.10
CA ASN A 291 -14.97 12.63 -17.66
C ASN A 291 -15.49 11.27 -17.19
N GLU A 292 -16.60 10.82 -17.76
CA GLU A 292 -17.28 9.59 -17.38
C GLU A 292 -16.46 8.34 -17.72
N ARG A 293 -15.66 8.36 -18.79
CA ARG A 293 -14.74 7.27 -19.12
C ARG A 293 -13.76 6.94 -17.99
N TYR A 294 -13.25 7.96 -17.26
CA TYR A 294 -12.40 7.72 -16.09
C TYR A 294 -13.21 7.17 -14.91
N GLN A 295 -14.47 7.58 -14.75
CA GLN A 295 -15.34 7.01 -13.73
C GLN A 295 -15.70 5.55 -14.03
N ALA A 296 -15.85 5.19 -15.30
CA ALA A 296 -16.06 3.80 -15.72
C ALA A 296 -14.86 2.91 -15.34
N ILE A 297 -13.63 3.34 -15.67
CA ILE A 297 -12.41 2.64 -15.24
C ILE A 297 -12.32 2.57 -13.71
N ARG A 298 -12.63 3.68 -13.01
CA ARG A 298 -12.65 3.73 -11.55
C ARG A 298 -13.60 2.69 -10.97
N ARG A 299 -14.86 2.62 -11.45
CA ARG A 299 -15.85 1.63 -11.00
C ARG A 299 -15.34 0.20 -11.15
N THR A 300 -14.72 -0.12 -12.28
CA THR A 300 -14.12 -1.45 -12.50
C THR A 300 -12.99 -1.75 -11.52
N LEU A 301 -12.07 -0.79 -11.31
CA LEU A 301 -10.97 -0.95 -10.34
C LEU A 301 -11.49 -1.12 -8.92
N ASP A 302 -12.38 -0.22 -8.48
CA ASP A 302 -12.93 -0.25 -7.13
C ASP A 302 -13.72 -1.53 -6.89
N SER A 303 -14.51 -2.01 -7.89
CA SER A 303 -15.22 -3.27 -7.82
C SER A 303 -14.28 -4.46 -7.58
N ARG A 304 -13.19 -4.54 -8.32
CA ARG A 304 -12.23 -5.62 -8.17
C ARG A 304 -11.47 -5.55 -6.85
N ILE A 305 -11.05 -4.36 -6.43
CA ILE A 305 -10.36 -4.16 -5.16
C ILE A 305 -11.27 -4.54 -3.98
N VAL A 306 -12.53 -4.07 -3.99
CA VAL A 306 -13.50 -4.40 -2.95
C VAL A 306 -13.89 -5.89 -2.98
N GLY A 307 -14.09 -6.45 -4.19
CA GLY A 307 -14.36 -7.89 -4.37
C GLY A 307 -13.22 -8.79 -3.90
N GLY A 308 -11.98 -8.30 -3.95
CA GLY A 308 -10.80 -8.98 -3.45
C GLY A 308 -10.58 -8.89 -1.93
N TYR A 309 -11.46 -8.20 -1.18
CA TYR A 309 -11.33 -8.15 0.27
C TYR A 309 -11.46 -9.51 0.93
N ARG A 310 -10.53 -9.80 1.82
CA ARG A 310 -10.73 -10.81 2.85
C ARG A 310 -11.32 -10.12 4.06
N LEU A 311 -12.64 -10.25 4.26
CA LEU A 311 -13.30 -9.73 5.46
C LEU A 311 -13.00 -10.65 6.64
N TRP A 312 -12.46 -10.06 7.71
CA TRP A 312 -12.07 -10.77 8.93
C TRP A 312 -13.12 -10.59 10.02
N LYS A 313 -13.05 -11.39 11.09
CA LYS A 313 -13.93 -11.26 12.26
C LYS A 313 -13.97 -9.81 12.78
N THR A 314 -12.83 -9.14 12.82
CA THR A 314 -12.70 -7.75 13.29
C THR A 314 -13.56 -6.78 12.48
N ASN A 315 -13.71 -7.00 11.18
CA ASN A 315 -14.57 -6.18 10.32
C ASN A 315 -16.04 -6.34 10.70
N TYR A 316 -16.51 -7.58 10.88
CA TYR A 316 -17.89 -7.89 11.25
C TYR A 316 -18.22 -7.43 12.66
N MET A 317 -17.32 -7.65 13.64
CA MET A 317 -17.49 -7.18 15.01
C MET A 317 -17.59 -5.66 15.07
N ALA A 318 -16.72 -4.96 14.34
CA ALA A 318 -16.75 -3.50 14.29
C ALA A 318 -18.02 -2.96 13.64
N HIS A 319 -18.54 -3.63 12.60
CA HIS A 319 -19.78 -3.27 11.94
C HIS A 319 -20.97 -3.41 12.91
N ASP A 320 -21.13 -4.57 13.56
CA ASP A 320 -22.22 -4.76 14.52
C ASP A 320 -22.15 -3.76 15.69
N LEU A 321 -20.94 -3.52 16.25
CA LEU A 321 -20.72 -2.54 17.30
C LEU A 321 -21.02 -1.09 16.86
N LEU A 322 -20.66 -0.73 15.63
CA LEU A 322 -20.84 0.63 15.10
C LEU A 322 -22.32 0.96 14.88
N TYR A 323 -23.08 -0.01 14.38
CA TYR A 323 -24.50 0.16 14.03
C TYR A 323 -25.47 -0.35 15.09
N GLY A 324 -24.96 -0.85 16.24
CA GLY A 324 -25.80 -1.39 17.31
C GLY A 324 -26.61 -2.61 16.89
N LYS A 325 -26.01 -3.50 16.10
CA LYS A 325 -26.62 -4.71 15.55
C LYS A 325 -25.95 -5.97 16.09
N SER A 326 -26.55 -7.14 15.83
CA SER A 326 -25.99 -8.46 16.07
C SER A 326 -26.01 -9.34 14.80
N GLU A 327 -26.18 -8.73 13.65
CA GLU A 327 -26.40 -9.40 12.36
C GLU A 327 -25.32 -10.43 12.05
N TYR A 328 -24.06 -10.07 12.22
CA TYR A 328 -22.93 -10.96 11.93
C TYR A 328 -22.61 -11.94 13.07
N LEU A 329 -22.98 -11.58 14.32
CA LEU A 329 -22.95 -12.51 15.45
C LEU A 329 -23.96 -13.62 15.23
N ASP A 330 -25.21 -13.25 14.90
CA ASP A 330 -26.30 -14.20 14.65
C ASP A 330 -26.02 -15.10 13.42
N ALA A 331 -25.30 -14.55 12.43
CA ALA A 331 -24.79 -15.30 11.27
C ALA A 331 -23.53 -16.15 11.56
N GLY A 332 -23.05 -16.20 12.80
CA GLY A 332 -21.90 -17.01 13.21
C GLY A 332 -20.55 -16.58 12.64
N LYS A 333 -20.43 -15.31 12.20
CA LYS A 333 -19.18 -14.78 11.66
C LYS A 333 -18.11 -14.58 12.75
N TYR A 334 -18.52 -14.44 14.00
CA TYR A 334 -17.67 -14.35 15.18
C TYR A 334 -18.43 -14.83 16.43
N THR A 335 -17.72 -15.02 17.53
CA THR A 335 -18.31 -15.46 18.81
C THR A 335 -18.38 -14.30 19.81
N PRO A 336 -19.20 -14.39 20.89
CA PRO A 336 -19.19 -13.39 21.99
C PRO A 336 -17.79 -13.23 22.63
N ALA A 337 -17.00 -14.28 22.69
CA ALA A 337 -15.62 -14.22 23.20
C ALA A 337 -14.71 -13.40 22.28
N ASP A 338 -14.81 -13.60 20.96
CA ASP A 338 -14.10 -12.79 19.95
C ASP A 338 -14.46 -11.30 20.11
N LEU A 339 -15.74 -11.00 20.29
CA LEU A 339 -16.24 -9.64 20.46
C LEU A 339 -15.64 -8.98 21.70
N GLN A 340 -15.65 -9.67 22.84
CA GLN A 340 -15.07 -9.16 24.09
C GLN A 340 -13.55 -8.89 23.95
N GLU A 341 -12.83 -9.76 23.24
CA GLU A 341 -11.40 -9.56 22.97
C GLU A 341 -11.17 -8.32 22.09
N PHE A 342 -11.95 -8.17 21.03
CA PHE A 342 -11.85 -7.01 20.14
C PHE A 342 -12.20 -5.70 20.85
N GLU A 343 -13.21 -5.68 21.71
CA GLU A 343 -13.55 -4.49 22.52
C GLU A 343 -12.43 -4.11 23.49
N ARG A 344 -11.80 -5.11 24.16
CA ARG A 344 -10.62 -4.88 25.02
C ARG A 344 -9.45 -4.32 24.20
N TYR A 345 -9.23 -4.85 23.01
CA TYR A 345 -8.20 -4.35 22.09
C TYR A 345 -8.47 -2.89 21.70
N ALA A 346 -9.67 -2.58 21.24
CA ALA A 346 -10.06 -1.22 20.86
C ALA A 346 -9.91 -0.22 22.01
N ALA A 347 -10.41 -0.59 23.20
CA ALA A 347 -10.28 0.24 24.40
C ALA A 347 -8.82 0.50 24.79
N HIS A 348 -7.96 -0.53 24.73
CA HIS A 348 -6.54 -0.41 24.99
C HIS A 348 -5.84 0.52 23.99
N LYS A 349 -6.14 0.38 22.71
CA LYS A 349 -5.55 1.20 21.64
C LYS A 349 -5.95 2.67 21.77
N ILE A 350 -7.22 2.93 21.96
CA ILE A 350 -7.78 4.27 22.17
C ILE A 350 -7.26 4.87 23.48
N GLY A 351 -7.15 4.06 24.53
CA GLY A 351 -6.65 4.48 25.85
C GLY A 351 -5.24 5.05 25.83
N LYS A 352 -4.42 4.70 24.85
CA LYS A 352 -3.06 5.24 24.67
C LYS A 352 -3.01 6.63 24.03
N LEU A 353 -4.11 7.12 23.49
CA LEU A 353 -4.19 8.45 22.90
C LEU A 353 -4.35 9.54 23.96
N GLU A 354 -4.20 10.80 23.58
CA GLU A 354 -4.27 11.96 24.46
C GLU A 354 -5.62 12.00 25.23
N ARG A 355 -5.57 12.18 26.56
CA ARG A 355 -6.75 12.15 27.44
C ARG A 355 -7.81 13.20 27.09
N ARG A 356 -7.41 14.33 26.50
CA ARG A 356 -8.28 15.44 26.09
C ARG A 356 -9.17 15.14 24.89
N LEU A 357 -8.90 14.07 24.13
CA LEU A 357 -9.69 13.70 22.95
C LEU A 357 -10.97 12.99 23.38
N ASP A 358 -12.06 13.29 22.69
CA ASP A 358 -13.35 12.63 22.91
C ASP A 358 -13.25 11.13 22.67
N ARG A 359 -13.50 10.35 23.72
CA ARG A 359 -13.37 8.88 23.70
C ARG A 359 -14.50 8.20 22.93
N GLY A 360 -15.70 8.75 22.99
CA GLY A 360 -16.86 8.24 22.26
C GLY A 360 -16.64 8.38 20.75
N GLU A 361 -16.24 9.57 20.32
CA GLU A 361 -15.98 9.85 18.90
C GLU A 361 -14.76 9.08 18.39
N LEU A 362 -13.67 8.98 19.17
CA LEU A 362 -12.53 8.13 18.83
C LEU A 362 -12.95 6.68 18.62
N ARG A 363 -13.81 6.14 19.51
CA ARG A 363 -14.32 4.77 19.38
C ARG A 363 -15.15 4.61 18.12
N ARG A 364 -16.04 5.55 17.83
CA ARG A 364 -16.87 5.55 16.62
C ARG A 364 -16.01 5.55 15.35
N ILE A 365 -15.01 6.43 15.28
CA ILE A 365 -14.09 6.50 14.14
C ILE A 365 -13.25 5.23 14.03
N PHE A 366 -12.73 4.72 15.15
CA PHE A 366 -11.94 3.49 15.20
C PHE A 366 -12.74 2.30 14.66
N LEU A 367 -13.98 2.12 15.10
CA LEU A 367 -14.87 1.07 14.59
C LEU A 367 -15.16 1.27 13.10
N GLY A 368 -15.37 2.52 12.65
CA GLY A 368 -15.60 2.84 11.24
C GLY A 368 -14.45 2.40 10.32
N ILE A 369 -13.20 2.46 10.80
CA ILE A 369 -12.04 1.98 10.01
C ILE A 369 -12.16 0.49 9.71
N TYR A 370 -12.63 -0.31 10.68
CA TYR A 370 -12.81 -1.75 10.53
C TYR A 370 -14.12 -2.12 9.84
N ALA A 371 -15.20 -1.35 10.06
CA ALA A 371 -16.52 -1.59 9.46
C ALA A 371 -16.55 -1.23 7.96
N GLY A 372 -15.82 -0.19 7.56
CA GLY A 372 -15.85 0.34 6.19
C GLY A 372 -15.67 -0.70 5.06
N PRO A 373 -14.78 -1.71 5.19
CA PRO A 373 -14.70 -2.79 4.21
C PRO A 373 -15.99 -3.60 4.06
N VAL A 374 -16.74 -3.81 5.15
CA VAL A 374 -18.04 -4.49 5.10
C VAL A 374 -19.06 -3.61 4.38
N ASP A 375 -19.12 -2.32 4.74
CA ASP A 375 -20.03 -1.36 4.10
C ASP A 375 -19.78 -1.28 2.59
N SER A 376 -18.50 -1.21 2.17
CA SER A 376 -18.12 -1.20 0.76
C SER A 376 -18.56 -2.47 0.02
N PHE A 377 -18.33 -3.63 0.64
CA PHE A 377 -18.69 -4.91 0.05
C PHE A 377 -20.21 -5.08 -0.07
N VAL A 378 -20.96 -4.75 0.98
CA VAL A 378 -22.42 -4.80 0.97
C VAL A 378 -23.01 -3.86 -0.09
N THR A 379 -22.55 -2.61 -0.12
CA THR A 379 -23.03 -1.63 -1.10
C THR A 379 -22.79 -2.09 -2.53
N GLN A 380 -21.65 -2.71 -2.81
CA GLN A 380 -21.25 -3.05 -4.17
C GLN A 380 -21.83 -4.38 -4.67
N PHE A 381 -22.03 -5.36 -3.80
CA PHE A 381 -22.36 -6.73 -4.22
C PHE A 381 -23.70 -7.25 -3.69
N ILE A 382 -24.34 -6.54 -2.76
CA ILE A 382 -25.60 -6.99 -2.16
C ILE A 382 -26.75 -6.02 -2.46
N LEU A 383 -26.47 -4.72 -2.57
CA LEU A 383 -27.49 -3.69 -2.82
C LEU A 383 -27.56 -3.23 -4.30
N CYS A 384 -26.68 -3.73 -5.16
CA CYS A 384 -26.73 -3.60 -6.61
C CYS A 384 -27.29 -4.87 -7.25
#